data_f7f3bcafc63619abf16dcc1003e5ef86
#
_entry.id   f7f3bcafc63619abf16dcc1003e5ef86
#
_cell.length_a   1.000
_cell.length_b   1.000
_cell.length_c   1.000
_cell.angle_alpha   90.00
_cell.angle_beta   90.00
_cell.angle_gamma   90.00
#
_symmetry.space_group_name_H-M   'P 1'
#
loop_
_entity.id
_entity.type
_entity.pdbx_description
1 polymer ?
#
loop_
_entity_poly.entity_id
_entity_poly.type
_entity_poly.pdbx_seq_one_letter_code
_entity_poly.pdbx_strand_id
1 'polypeptide(L)'
;MNIHPSRQAYVEEEDGAGDAMEGIDLANVPLDRDHAMPGGANEKASTLMDEFDRKRRAAQLIVPTADRDVKARLRSRGEPTILFGEGPADRRDRLRALLADAAEANGEDPEDIEMQESTEAPGDEQEEFYTQGTQALLDARRDMARYSLPRSKERVAYQRREATIPLKAHIEFRNNIKDRLKGFELYGSQTADRPVSIVRVSPNGQYVAYGTWGGKVALLEIPSLEQKKAYRGGHTERATGIDWMPGATLPGSSVSSSSVNFASGGAGGKIQLWSLDDDKPRQTLEGHTERVCRVAFHPSGRYLASASDDTTWRLWDVNTGQELLTQEGHSKEVYCVSFNGDGSLVASAGLDSIGRVWDVRTGRVIYMLESHIKPIYGLAWNADGHRLLSGSGDGFMKCWDVRAMRESNSIAANTGGVTDLRWFKGTDGPNSGVQMQENSEGELTPKKASTFVISSGFDKNIQIFSADDWAHCKTLQGHSGPVFSTDVTSDAAWIVSGGKDRTVKLWARDDNQGI
;
A
#
# COMPACT_ATOMS: atom_id res chain seq x y z
N MET A 1 -35.17 -17.93 -19.20
CA MET A 1 -34.17 -16.89 -18.87
C MET A 1 -33.62 -16.39 -20.20
N ASN A 2 -33.97 -15.18 -20.61
CA ASN A 2 -33.55 -14.62 -21.90
C ASN A 2 -32.11 -14.12 -21.77
N ILE A 3 -31.21 -14.75 -22.51
CA ILE A 3 -29.81 -14.33 -22.61
C ILE A 3 -29.72 -13.20 -23.62
N HIS A 4 -29.08 -12.10 -23.23
CA HIS A 4 -28.92 -10.91 -24.08
C HIS A 4 -28.15 -11.26 -25.36
N PRO A 5 -28.52 -10.74 -26.55
CA PRO A 5 -27.93 -11.12 -27.86
C PRO A 5 -26.41 -10.92 -28.00
N SER A 6 -25.80 -10.08 -27.15
CA SER A 6 -24.35 -9.81 -27.18
C SER A 6 -23.48 -10.90 -26.55
N ARG A 7 -24.03 -12.02 -26.09
CA ARG A 7 -23.31 -13.14 -25.46
C ARG A 7 -23.44 -14.48 -26.20
N GLN A 8 -23.87 -14.47 -27.44
CA GLN A 8 -23.79 -15.68 -28.27
C GLN A 8 -22.39 -15.77 -28.88
N ALA A 9 -21.67 -16.82 -28.53
CA ALA A 9 -20.44 -17.18 -29.20
C ALA A 9 -20.79 -17.54 -30.67
N TYR A 10 -20.11 -16.93 -31.61
CA TYR A 10 -20.15 -17.34 -33.01
C TYR A 10 -19.50 -18.71 -33.09
N VAL A 11 -20.30 -19.71 -33.41
CA VAL A 11 -19.83 -21.01 -33.89
C VAL A 11 -19.73 -20.86 -35.41
N GLU A 12 -18.52 -20.89 -35.94
CA GLU A 12 -18.31 -21.05 -37.37
C GLU A 12 -18.77 -22.47 -37.74
N GLU A 13 -19.88 -22.59 -38.50
CA GLU A 13 -20.28 -23.83 -39.13
C GLU A 13 -19.29 -24.08 -40.28
N GLU A 14 -18.53 -25.16 -40.18
CA GLU A 14 -17.81 -25.75 -41.30
C GLU A 14 -18.83 -26.32 -42.30
N ASP A 15 -19.23 -25.50 -43.25
CA ASP A 15 -19.88 -26.05 -44.47
C ASP A 15 -18.79 -26.51 -45.42
N GLY A 16 -18.84 -27.80 -45.64
CA GLY A 16 -17.93 -28.51 -46.49
C GLY A 16 -18.12 -28.26 -47.98
N ALA A 17 -17.07 -28.58 -48.66
CA ALA A 17 -16.92 -28.94 -50.08
C ALA A 17 -16.84 -27.81 -51.13
N GLY A 18 -15.63 -27.67 -51.62
CA GLY A 18 -15.42 -27.43 -53.05
C GLY A 18 -15.16 -26.00 -53.46
N ASP A 19 -13.95 -25.62 -53.49
CA ASP A 19 -13.20 -25.26 -54.70
C ASP A 19 -11.81 -24.79 -54.27
N ALA A 20 -10.84 -25.58 -54.68
CA ALA A 20 -9.45 -25.18 -54.62
C ALA A 20 -9.27 -23.92 -55.48
N MET A 21 -9.20 -22.74 -54.83
CA MET A 21 -8.65 -21.58 -55.51
C MET A 21 -7.18 -21.89 -55.76
N GLU A 22 -6.87 -22.23 -57.00
CA GLU A 22 -5.51 -22.23 -57.52
C GLU A 22 -4.86 -20.89 -57.15
N GLY A 23 -3.81 -20.94 -56.37
CA GLY A 23 -3.00 -19.77 -56.04
C GLY A 23 -2.57 -19.09 -57.32
N ILE A 24 -2.89 -17.82 -57.46
CA ILE A 24 -2.41 -17.00 -58.57
C ILE A 24 -0.90 -17.01 -58.51
N ASP A 25 -0.29 -17.70 -59.47
CA ASP A 25 1.18 -17.70 -59.64
C ASP A 25 1.58 -16.31 -60.11
N LEU A 26 2.15 -15.54 -59.19
CA LEU A 26 2.60 -14.17 -59.42
C LEU A 26 3.71 -14.05 -60.49
N ALA A 27 4.24 -15.16 -60.97
CA ALA A 27 5.25 -15.19 -62.05
C ALA A 27 4.61 -15.06 -63.45
N ASN A 28 3.28 -15.25 -63.60
CA ASN A 28 2.56 -15.24 -64.86
C ASN A 28 1.57 -14.08 -65.06
N VAL A 29 1.67 -13.04 -64.24
CA VAL A 29 0.89 -11.81 -64.47
C VAL A 29 1.60 -10.99 -65.55
N PRO A 30 0.99 -10.80 -66.75
CA PRO A 30 1.60 -9.96 -67.76
C PRO A 30 1.61 -8.52 -67.27
N LEU A 31 2.79 -7.97 -67.04
CA LEU A 31 3.01 -6.56 -66.78
C LEU A 31 2.73 -5.80 -68.09
N ASP A 32 1.52 -5.26 -68.22
CA ASP A 32 1.20 -4.34 -69.30
C ASP A 32 2.04 -3.07 -69.16
N ARG A 33 3.03 -2.91 -70.04
CA ARG A 33 4.09 -1.89 -69.98
C ARG A 33 3.67 -0.55 -70.60
N ASP A 34 2.44 -0.34 -70.97
CA ASP A 34 2.04 0.86 -71.70
C ASP A 34 0.91 1.67 -71.06
N HIS A 35 1.13 2.18 -69.85
CA HIS A 35 0.44 3.38 -69.40
C HIS A 35 1.47 4.32 -68.75
N ALA A 36 2.02 5.18 -69.61
CA ALA A 36 2.81 6.34 -69.19
C ALA A 36 1.90 7.29 -68.39
N MET A 37 2.02 7.29 -67.09
CA MET A 37 1.48 8.33 -66.22
C MET A 37 2.52 9.42 -66.00
N PRO A 38 2.13 10.72 -65.93
CA PRO A 38 3.10 11.82 -65.90
C PRO A 38 3.81 11.88 -64.55
N GLY A 39 5.11 11.90 -64.61
CA GLY A 39 6.18 12.47 -63.77
C GLY A 39 5.97 12.61 -62.26
N GLY A 40 5.47 11.62 -61.53
CA GLY A 40 5.39 11.70 -60.06
C GLY A 40 5.13 10.33 -59.38
N ALA A 41 4.78 9.32 -60.14
CA ALA A 41 4.46 8.00 -59.62
C ALA A 41 5.70 7.10 -59.47
N ASN A 42 6.76 7.34 -60.26
CA ASN A 42 8.00 6.53 -60.19
C ASN A 42 8.83 6.80 -58.93
N GLU A 43 8.88 8.01 -58.44
CA GLU A 43 9.62 8.29 -57.19
C GLU A 43 8.92 7.67 -55.97
N LYS A 44 7.57 7.69 -55.95
CA LYS A 44 6.83 7.05 -54.84
C LYS A 44 6.88 5.52 -54.92
N ALA A 45 6.93 4.95 -56.13
CA ALA A 45 7.06 3.50 -56.33
C ALA A 45 8.48 3.02 -55.96
N SER A 46 9.53 3.76 -56.33
CA SER A 46 10.89 3.44 -55.92
C SER A 46 11.09 3.54 -54.41
N THR A 47 10.59 4.59 -53.76
CA THR A 47 10.67 4.75 -52.30
C THR A 47 9.91 3.63 -51.56
N LEU A 48 8.79 3.16 -52.07
CA LEU A 48 8.06 2.03 -51.53
C LEU A 48 8.83 0.70 -51.71
N MET A 49 9.47 0.50 -52.84
CA MET A 49 10.28 -0.70 -53.07
C MET A 49 11.51 -0.70 -52.19
N ASP A 50 12.20 0.43 -52.04
CA ASP A 50 13.32 0.59 -51.12
C ASP A 50 12.91 0.33 -49.66
N GLU A 51 11.71 0.75 -49.28
CA GLU A 51 11.16 0.48 -47.95
C GLU A 51 10.82 -1.00 -47.74
N PHE A 52 10.31 -1.68 -48.76
CA PHE A 52 10.06 -3.12 -48.74
C PHE A 52 11.36 -3.91 -48.65
N ASP A 53 12.37 -3.55 -49.43
CA ASP A 53 13.69 -4.24 -49.40
C ASP A 53 14.40 -3.99 -48.09
N ARG A 54 14.24 -2.82 -47.49
CA ARG A 54 14.74 -2.51 -46.14
C ARG A 54 14.06 -3.38 -45.08
N LYS A 55 12.73 -3.50 -45.11
CA LYS A 55 11.98 -4.37 -44.20
C LYS A 55 12.32 -5.84 -44.38
N ARG A 56 12.56 -6.28 -45.61
CA ARG A 56 12.95 -7.65 -45.93
C ARG A 56 14.35 -7.96 -45.39
N ARG A 57 15.30 -7.07 -45.55
CA ARG A 57 16.66 -7.20 -45.00
C ARG A 57 16.62 -7.16 -43.47
N ALA A 58 15.86 -6.27 -42.84
CA ALA A 58 15.68 -6.24 -41.41
C ALA A 58 15.08 -7.55 -40.85
N ALA A 59 14.17 -8.20 -41.58
CA ALA A 59 13.54 -9.46 -41.15
C ALA A 59 14.53 -10.64 -41.13
N GLN A 60 15.60 -10.58 -41.89
CA GLN A 60 16.66 -11.61 -41.93
C GLN A 60 17.67 -11.52 -40.79
N LEU A 61 17.73 -10.36 -40.10
CA LEU A 61 18.63 -10.16 -38.98
C LEU A 61 18.18 -10.91 -37.73
N ILE A 62 19.09 -11.72 -37.18
CA ILE A 62 18.87 -12.48 -35.96
C ILE A 62 19.01 -11.51 -34.77
N VAL A 63 17.89 -11.27 -34.06
CA VAL A 63 17.84 -10.41 -32.87
C VAL A 63 17.44 -11.24 -31.65
N PRO A 64 18.05 -10.99 -30.47
CA PRO A 64 17.72 -11.71 -29.25
C PRO A 64 16.22 -11.73 -28.97
N THR A 65 15.73 -12.85 -28.45
CA THR A 65 14.32 -13.01 -28.06
C THR A 65 14.03 -12.48 -26.65
N ALA A 66 15.03 -12.46 -25.79
CA ALA A 66 14.91 -11.95 -24.43
C ALA A 66 14.91 -10.41 -24.41
N ASP A 67 13.90 -9.81 -23.80
CA ASP A 67 13.75 -8.35 -23.71
C ASP A 67 14.93 -7.66 -22.99
N ARG A 68 15.57 -8.38 -22.07
CA ARG A 68 16.80 -7.94 -21.38
C ARG A 68 17.94 -7.67 -22.36
N ASP A 69 18.18 -8.60 -23.26
CA ASP A 69 19.28 -8.53 -24.23
C ASP A 69 19.01 -7.48 -25.33
N VAL A 70 17.73 -7.32 -25.69
CA VAL A 70 17.28 -6.24 -26.58
C VAL A 70 17.59 -4.87 -25.98
N LYS A 71 17.26 -4.67 -24.70
CA LYS A 71 17.55 -3.42 -23.97
C LYS A 71 19.06 -3.17 -23.84
N ALA A 72 19.85 -4.21 -23.55
CA ALA A 72 21.31 -4.09 -23.46
C ALA A 72 21.91 -3.62 -24.80
N ARG A 73 21.46 -4.18 -25.93
CA ARG A 73 21.93 -3.77 -27.27
C ARG A 73 21.48 -2.37 -27.67
N LEU A 74 20.27 -1.94 -27.28
CA LEU A 74 19.83 -0.56 -27.48
C LEU A 74 20.71 0.42 -26.70
N ARG A 75 21.08 0.09 -25.44
CA ARG A 75 21.98 0.90 -24.61
C ARG A 75 23.37 1.03 -25.21
N SER A 76 23.96 -0.07 -25.68
CA SER A 76 25.32 -0.04 -26.26
C SER A 76 25.41 0.86 -27.51
N ARG A 77 24.27 1.16 -28.14
CA ARG A 77 24.16 2.08 -29.29
C ARG A 77 23.76 3.49 -28.93
N GLY A 78 23.56 3.78 -27.63
CA GLY A 78 23.11 5.11 -27.15
C GLY A 78 21.64 5.41 -27.42
N GLU A 79 20.84 4.39 -27.76
CA GLU A 79 19.40 4.54 -28.05
C GLU A 79 18.55 4.38 -26.80
N PRO A 80 17.41 5.09 -26.69
CA PRO A 80 16.52 4.94 -25.54
C PRO A 80 16.00 3.51 -25.45
N THR A 81 16.06 2.95 -24.24
CA THR A 81 15.70 1.53 -24.00
C THR A 81 14.21 1.28 -24.06
N ILE A 82 13.38 2.29 -23.76
CA ILE A 82 11.92 2.22 -23.73
C ILE A 82 11.34 3.53 -24.28
N LEU A 83 10.41 3.42 -25.23
CA LEU A 83 9.60 4.54 -25.69
C LEU A 83 8.18 4.43 -25.16
N PHE A 84 7.51 5.56 -25.00
CA PHE A 84 6.12 5.58 -24.51
C PHE A 84 5.18 4.78 -25.43
N GLY A 85 4.48 3.81 -24.85
CA GLY A 85 3.54 2.94 -25.59
C GLY A 85 4.19 1.75 -26.30
N GLU A 86 5.51 1.55 -26.20
CA GLU A 86 6.25 0.48 -26.88
C GLU A 86 6.22 -0.84 -26.09
N GLY A 87 5.72 -1.91 -26.70
CA GLY A 87 5.76 -3.27 -26.16
C GLY A 87 7.11 -3.97 -26.38
N PRO A 88 7.34 -5.16 -25.77
CA PRO A 88 8.55 -5.94 -25.99
C PRO A 88 8.78 -6.36 -27.45
N ALA A 89 7.70 -6.61 -28.19
CA ALA A 89 7.76 -6.94 -29.61
C ALA A 89 8.20 -5.74 -30.47
N ASP A 90 7.59 -4.57 -30.23
CA ASP A 90 7.89 -3.33 -30.94
C ASP A 90 9.33 -2.91 -30.73
N ARG A 91 9.84 -3.09 -29.50
CA ARG A 91 11.22 -2.81 -29.13
C ARG A 91 12.22 -3.69 -29.88
N ARG A 92 11.88 -4.96 -30.09
CA ARG A 92 12.68 -5.88 -30.88
C ARG A 92 12.69 -5.48 -32.35
N ASP A 93 11.56 -5.05 -32.88
CA ASP A 93 11.45 -4.61 -34.28
C ASP A 93 12.20 -3.28 -34.50
N ARG A 94 12.19 -2.38 -33.52
CA ARG A 94 13.01 -1.17 -33.54
C ARG A 94 14.50 -1.48 -33.54
N LEU A 95 14.96 -2.44 -32.73
CA LEU A 95 16.36 -2.88 -32.75
C LEU A 95 16.75 -3.49 -34.11
N ARG A 96 15.84 -4.26 -34.74
CA ARG A 96 16.07 -4.80 -36.09
C ARG A 96 16.24 -3.69 -37.14
N ALA A 97 15.40 -2.68 -37.09
CA ALA A 97 15.48 -1.54 -38.01
C ALA A 97 16.82 -0.80 -37.83
N LEU A 98 17.22 -0.51 -36.58
CA LEU A 98 18.48 0.15 -36.28
C LEU A 98 19.72 -0.67 -36.70
N LEU A 99 19.64 -2.00 -36.59
CA LEU A 99 20.70 -2.90 -37.06
C LEU A 99 20.80 -2.91 -38.57
N ALA A 100 19.68 -2.92 -39.29
CA ALA A 100 19.62 -2.85 -40.74
C ALA A 100 20.20 -1.53 -41.26
N ASP A 101 19.86 -0.40 -40.61
CA ASP A 101 20.37 0.93 -40.96
C ASP A 101 21.88 1.04 -40.75
N ALA A 102 22.40 0.43 -39.68
CA ALA A 102 23.84 0.41 -39.39
C ALA A 102 24.61 -0.48 -40.36
N ALA A 103 24.06 -1.64 -40.75
CA ALA A 103 24.64 -2.50 -41.78
C ALA A 103 24.71 -1.80 -43.13
N GLU A 104 23.69 -1.06 -43.51
CA GLU A 104 23.64 -0.28 -44.74
C GLU A 104 24.66 0.87 -44.74
N ALA A 105 24.87 1.52 -43.60
CA ALA A 105 25.85 2.59 -43.43
C ALA A 105 27.31 2.07 -43.47
N ASN A 106 27.60 0.85 -42.99
CA ASN A 106 28.92 0.27 -42.92
C ASN A 106 29.31 -0.56 -44.18
N GLY A 107 28.31 -0.88 -45.04
CA GLY A 107 28.54 -1.69 -46.25
C GLY A 107 28.90 -3.16 -45.95
N GLU A 108 28.51 -3.66 -44.78
CA GLU A 108 28.72 -5.04 -44.33
C GLU A 108 27.51 -5.90 -44.68
N ASP A 109 27.76 -7.13 -45.18
CA ASP A 109 26.69 -8.09 -45.42
C ASP A 109 26.03 -8.52 -44.08
N PRO A 110 24.69 -8.67 -44.03
CA PRO A 110 23.96 -9.02 -42.83
C PRO A 110 24.35 -10.37 -42.18
N GLU A 111 25.04 -11.25 -42.93
CA GLU A 111 25.47 -12.57 -42.46
C GLU A 111 26.75 -12.55 -41.63
N ASP A 112 27.57 -11.49 -41.73
CA ASP A 112 28.84 -11.37 -41.02
C ASP A 112 28.77 -10.76 -39.62
N ILE A 113 27.58 -10.37 -39.18
CA ILE A 113 27.37 -9.87 -37.82
C ILE A 113 27.19 -11.06 -36.87
N GLU A 114 28.29 -11.80 -36.65
CA GLU A 114 28.36 -12.81 -35.62
C GLU A 114 28.04 -12.24 -34.25
N MET A 115 27.22 -12.98 -33.51
CA MET A 115 27.00 -12.74 -32.09
C MET A 115 28.34 -12.87 -31.33
N GLN A 116 29.08 -11.80 -31.17
CA GLN A 116 30.03 -11.75 -30.08
C GLN A 116 29.25 -11.89 -28.76
N GLU A 117 29.23 -13.11 -28.25
CA GLU A 117 28.89 -13.36 -26.85
C GLU A 117 29.89 -12.56 -26.01
N SER A 118 29.49 -11.43 -25.53
CA SER A 118 30.20 -10.76 -24.45
C SER A 118 30.05 -11.63 -23.20
N THR A 119 30.97 -12.52 -22.97
CA THR A 119 31.24 -13.14 -21.67
C THR A 119 31.88 -12.07 -20.77
N GLU A 120 31.14 -11.04 -20.46
CA GLU A 120 31.41 -10.19 -19.30
C GLU A 120 30.64 -10.78 -18.13
N ALA A 121 31.38 -11.12 -17.06
CA ALA A 121 30.86 -11.49 -15.77
C ALA A 121 29.78 -10.47 -15.33
N PRO A 122 28.74 -10.87 -14.54
CA PRO A 122 27.75 -9.94 -14.07
C PRO A 122 28.41 -8.94 -13.12
N GLY A 123 28.96 -7.86 -13.68
CA GLY A 123 29.23 -6.65 -12.95
C GLY A 123 27.90 -6.11 -12.47
N ASP A 124 27.84 -5.63 -11.24
CA ASP A 124 26.70 -4.96 -10.65
C ASP A 124 26.08 -3.97 -11.65
N GLU A 125 25.04 -4.41 -12.37
CA GLU A 125 24.25 -3.51 -13.22
C GLU A 125 23.60 -2.50 -12.29
N GLN A 126 24.19 -1.32 -12.16
CA GLN A 126 23.53 -0.17 -11.58
C GLN A 126 22.31 0.10 -12.46
N GLU A 127 21.13 -0.24 -11.95
CA GLU A 127 19.89 0.08 -12.61
C GLU A 127 19.81 1.61 -12.75
N GLU A 128 20.01 2.15 -13.95
CA GLU A 128 20.11 3.58 -14.27
C GLU A 128 18.85 4.40 -13.94
N PHE A 129 17.79 3.74 -13.50
CA PHE A 129 16.51 4.39 -13.14
C PHE A 129 16.36 4.75 -11.66
N TYR A 130 17.35 4.46 -10.83
CA TYR A 130 17.35 4.90 -9.44
C TYR A 130 18.27 6.11 -9.29
N THR A 131 17.69 7.28 -9.11
CA THR A 131 18.40 8.42 -8.53
C THR A 131 19.08 7.90 -7.26
N GLN A 132 20.40 8.03 -7.18
CA GLN A 132 21.12 7.66 -5.96
C GLN A 132 20.50 8.43 -4.81
N GLY A 133 19.94 7.71 -3.84
CA GLY A 133 19.34 8.33 -2.66
C GLY A 133 20.40 9.08 -1.86
N THR A 134 19.96 10.06 -1.08
CA THR A 134 20.84 10.79 -0.18
C THR A 134 21.53 9.82 0.79
N GLN A 135 22.73 10.18 1.26
CA GLN A 135 23.44 9.39 2.28
C GLN A 135 22.59 9.19 3.53
N ALA A 136 21.79 10.19 3.92
CA ALA A 136 20.86 10.11 5.04
C ALA A 136 19.79 9.01 4.85
N LEU A 137 19.29 8.83 3.61
CA LEU A 137 18.36 7.74 3.28
C LEU A 137 19.04 6.36 3.39
N LEU A 138 20.28 6.25 2.93
CA LEU A 138 21.03 5.00 3.01
C LEU A 138 21.29 4.60 4.48
N ASP A 139 21.66 5.56 5.30
CA ASP A 139 21.86 5.31 6.74
C ASP A 139 20.53 4.96 7.43
N ALA A 140 19.43 5.64 7.08
CA ALA A 140 18.09 5.29 7.55
C ALA A 140 17.68 3.86 7.17
N ARG A 141 17.91 3.45 5.92
CA ARG A 141 17.63 2.08 5.45
C ARG A 141 18.46 1.03 6.20
N ARG A 142 19.72 1.33 6.49
CA ARG A 142 20.59 0.47 7.31
C ARG A 142 20.07 0.35 8.74
N ASP A 143 19.66 1.45 9.35
CA ASP A 143 19.11 1.45 10.71
C ASP A 143 17.78 0.68 10.77
N MET A 144 16.89 0.87 9.78
CA MET A 144 15.66 0.09 9.67
C MET A 144 15.94 -1.40 9.47
N ALA A 145 16.96 -1.77 8.69
CA ALA A 145 17.36 -3.16 8.52
C ALA A 145 17.88 -3.76 9.83
N ARG A 146 18.74 -3.05 10.55
CA ARG A 146 19.26 -3.46 11.88
C ARG A 146 18.13 -3.63 12.90
N TYR A 147 17.10 -2.79 12.84
CA TYR A 147 15.94 -2.86 13.71
C TYR A 147 15.00 -4.02 13.32
N SER A 148 14.73 -4.22 12.04
CA SER A 148 13.71 -5.16 11.57
C SER A 148 14.17 -6.62 11.55
N LEU A 149 15.45 -6.89 11.25
CA LEU A 149 15.95 -8.26 11.12
C LEU A 149 15.85 -9.10 12.42
N PRO A 150 16.27 -8.59 13.61
CA PRO A 150 16.09 -9.33 14.85
C PRO A 150 14.61 -9.58 15.17
N ARG A 151 13.76 -8.55 14.99
CA ARG A 151 12.31 -8.65 15.23
C ARG A 151 11.62 -9.66 14.33
N SER A 152 12.00 -9.69 13.06
CA SER A 152 11.49 -10.69 12.12
C SER A 152 11.89 -12.11 12.55
N LYS A 153 13.12 -12.29 13.05
CA LYS A 153 13.59 -13.58 13.59
C LYS A 153 12.79 -13.99 14.84
N GLU A 154 12.58 -13.07 15.76
CA GLU A 154 11.79 -13.30 16.98
C GLU A 154 10.34 -13.62 16.62
N ARG A 155 9.74 -12.88 15.69
CA ARG A 155 8.38 -13.14 15.21
C ARG A 155 8.24 -14.55 14.61
N VAL A 156 9.18 -14.99 13.78
CA VAL A 156 9.15 -16.34 13.22
C VAL A 156 9.30 -17.41 14.31
N ALA A 157 10.17 -17.18 15.29
CA ALA A 157 10.33 -18.08 16.42
C ALA A 157 9.04 -18.16 17.27
N TYR A 158 8.38 -17.01 17.49
CA TYR A 158 7.10 -16.92 18.19
C TYR A 158 6.00 -17.69 17.44
N GLN A 159 5.87 -17.47 16.13
CA GLN A 159 4.88 -18.18 15.29
C GLN A 159 5.08 -19.69 15.27
N ARG A 160 6.34 -20.15 15.28
CA ARG A 160 6.65 -21.58 15.39
C ARG A 160 6.17 -22.18 16.71
N ARG A 161 6.33 -21.47 17.82
CA ARG A 161 5.81 -21.88 19.13
C ARG A 161 4.28 -21.85 19.14
N GLU A 162 3.66 -20.79 18.63
CA GLU A 162 2.20 -20.69 18.52
C GLU A 162 1.59 -21.84 17.72
N ALA A 163 2.27 -22.31 16.67
CA ALA A 163 1.85 -23.43 15.86
C ALA A 163 1.86 -24.78 16.60
N THR A 164 2.49 -24.89 17.79
CA THR A 164 2.45 -26.09 18.61
C THR A 164 1.19 -26.19 19.47
N ILE A 165 0.44 -25.09 19.62
CA ILE A 165 -0.79 -25.05 20.41
C ILE A 165 -1.89 -25.83 19.69
N PRO A 166 -2.63 -26.72 20.39
CA PRO A 166 -3.71 -27.47 19.78
C PRO A 166 -4.81 -26.56 19.19
N LEU A 167 -5.34 -26.93 18.02
CA LEU A 167 -6.40 -26.16 17.34
C LEU A 167 -7.64 -25.98 18.23
N LYS A 168 -7.95 -26.97 19.06
CA LYS A 168 -9.08 -26.91 20.01
C LYS A 168 -8.94 -25.77 21.00
N ALA A 169 -7.74 -25.55 21.57
CA ALA A 169 -7.45 -24.42 22.45
C ALA A 169 -7.61 -23.06 21.75
N HIS A 170 -7.17 -22.96 20.49
CA HIS A 170 -7.40 -21.76 19.69
C HIS A 170 -8.89 -21.49 19.48
N ILE A 171 -9.69 -22.49 19.16
CA ILE A 171 -11.14 -22.33 18.91
C ILE A 171 -11.85 -21.90 20.20
N GLU A 172 -11.58 -22.57 21.32
CA GLU A 172 -12.18 -22.22 22.63
C GLU A 172 -11.80 -20.79 23.04
N PHE A 173 -10.54 -20.43 22.92
CA PHE A 173 -10.05 -19.09 23.23
C PHE A 173 -10.74 -18.01 22.36
N ARG A 174 -10.84 -18.25 21.05
CA ARG A 174 -11.51 -17.34 20.12
C ARG A 174 -13.00 -17.18 20.40
N ASN A 175 -13.70 -18.25 20.77
CA ASN A 175 -15.11 -18.19 21.14
C ASN A 175 -15.31 -17.37 22.41
N ASN A 176 -14.46 -17.53 23.41
CA ASN A 176 -14.49 -16.71 24.63
C ASN A 176 -14.30 -15.22 24.32
N ILE A 177 -13.38 -14.89 23.43
CA ILE A 177 -13.18 -13.49 23.00
C ILE A 177 -14.41 -12.97 22.25
N LYS A 178 -14.99 -13.74 21.31
CA LYS A 178 -16.20 -13.34 20.59
C LYS A 178 -17.36 -13.02 21.53
N ASP A 179 -17.55 -13.84 22.54
CA ASP A 179 -18.63 -13.60 23.52
C ASP A 179 -18.39 -12.33 24.34
N ARG A 180 -17.15 -12.08 24.70
CA ARG A 180 -16.77 -10.82 25.36
C ARG A 180 -16.96 -9.61 24.45
N LEU A 181 -16.65 -9.69 23.15
CA LEU A 181 -16.82 -8.59 22.20
C LEU A 181 -18.29 -8.18 21.98
N LYS A 182 -19.24 -9.08 22.21
CA LYS A 182 -20.68 -8.77 22.13
C LYS A 182 -21.15 -7.81 23.23
N GLY A 183 -20.42 -7.73 24.34
CA GLY A 183 -20.74 -6.88 25.51
C GLY A 183 -20.45 -5.39 25.34
N PHE A 184 -19.82 -4.93 24.25
CA PHE A 184 -19.53 -3.50 24.09
C PHE A 184 -20.78 -2.65 23.94
N GLU A 185 -20.90 -1.58 24.74
CA GLU A 185 -21.97 -0.60 24.73
C GLU A 185 -21.42 0.83 24.80
N LEU A 186 -22.27 1.83 24.50
CA LEU A 186 -21.89 3.23 24.58
C LEU A 186 -21.73 3.62 26.06
N TYR A 187 -20.51 3.97 26.45
CA TYR A 187 -20.19 4.39 27.81
C TYR A 187 -20.28 5.91 27.98
N GLY A 188 -19.69 6.69 27.06
CA GLY A 188 -19.63 8.13 27.16
C GLY A 188 -19.49 8.83 25.81
N SER A 189 -19.76 10.12 25.81
CA SER A 189 -19.66 10.96 24.62
C SER A 189 -19.18 12.36 24.97
N GLN A 190 -18.14 12.83 24.32
CA GLN A 190 -17.64 14.21 24.42
C GLN A 190 -17.90 14.95 23.11
N THR A 191 -18.44 16.17 23.22
CA THR A 191 -18.73 17.01 22.06
C THR A 191 -17.53 17.90 21.73
N ALA A 192 -17.13 17.93 20.46
CA ALA A 192 -16.13 18.83 19.92
C ALA A 192 -16.77 20.02 19.18
N ASP A 193 -16.02 21.10 19.01
CA ASP A 193 -16.49 22.33 18.35
C ASP A 193 -16.80 22.11 16.86
N ARG A 194 -16.05 21.23 16.22
CA ARG A 194 -16.12 20.90 14.77
C ARG A 194 -16.13 19.38 14.58
N PRO A 195 -16.52 18.88 13.39
CA PRO A 195 -16.43 17.45 13.08
C PRO A 195 -15.05 16.87 13.39
N VAL A 196 -15.05 15.68 14.00
CA VAL A 196 -13.83 14.97 14.36
C VAL A 196 -13.37 14.17 13.16
N SER A 197 -12.13 14.42 12.69
CA SER A 197 -11.55 13.74 11.53
C SER A 197 -10.83 12.46 11.90
N ILE A 198 -10.19 12.45 13.07
CA ILE A 198 -9.35 11.33 13.50
C ILE A 198 -9.34 11.23 15.02
N VAL A 199 -9.28 10.00 15.51
CA VAL A 199 -9.02 9.67 16.91
C VAL A 199 -7.97 8.59 17.00
N ARG A 200 -7.05 8.68 17.98
CA ARG A 200 -6.02 7.68 18.26
C ARG A 200 -5.78 7.57 19.74
N VAL A 201 -5.78 6.35 20.23
CA VAL A 201 -5.53 6.01 21.62
C VAL A 201 -4.03 5.94 21.88
N SER A 202 -3.59 6.46 23.01
CA SER A 202 -2.18 6.36 23.44
C SER A 202 -1.78 4.92 23.74
N PRO A 203 -0.49 4.55 23.60
CA PRO A 203 -0.02 3.20 23.86
C PRO A 203 -0.36 2.65 25.25
N ASN A 204 -0.45 3.51 26.28
CA ASN A 204 -0.84 3.11 27.65
C ASN A 204 -2.37 3.04 27.86
N GLY A 205 -3.19 3.41 26.85
CA GLY A 205 -4.65 3.39 26.98
C GLY A 205 -5.26 4.51 27.83
N GLN A 206 -4.48 5.48 28.33
CA GLN A 206 -4.98 6.52 29.24
C GLN A 206 -5.46 7.79 28.51
N TYR A 207 -4.96 8.06 27.32
CA TYR A 207 -5.26 9.26 26.56
C TYR A 207 -5.77 8.95 25.17
N VAL A 208 -6.63 9.86 24.67
CA VAL A 208 -7.09 9.87 23.27
C VAL A 208 -6.66 11.19 22.64
N ALA A 209 -5.86 11.12 21.60
CA ALA A 209 -5.60 12.28 20.75
C ALA A 209 -6.67 12.36 19.67
N TYR A 210 -7.27 13.53 19.47
CA TYR A 210 -8.24 13.74 18.39
C TYR A 210 -7.94 15.02 17.61
N GLY A 211 -8.25 14.96 16.32
CA GLY A 211 -8.16 16.08 15.40
C GLY A 211 -9.52 16.49 14.86
N THR A 212 -9.69 17.79 14.60
CA THR A 212 -10.96 18.33 14.09
C THR A 212 -10.81 19.00 12.74
N TRP A 213 -11.92 19.24 12.06
CA TRP A 213 -11.95 19.99 10.80
C TRP A 213 -11.60 21.47 10.96
N GLY A 214 -11.53 21.98 12.19
CA GLY A 214 -11.06 23.32 12.49
C GLY A 214 -9.58 23.41 12.83
N GLY A 215 -8.78 22.34 12.63
CA GLY A 215 -7.35 22.32 12.92
C GLY A 215 -7.00 22.11 14.40
N LYS A 216 -7.99 22.04 15.28
CA LYS A 216 -7.75 21.78 16.71
C LYS A 216 -7.29 20.34 16.89
N VAL A 217 -6.19 20.17 17.60
CA VAL A 217 -5.69 18.90 18.13
C VAL A 217 -5.81 18.95 19.65
N ALA A 218 -6.36 17.92 20.27
CA ALA A 218 -6.52 17.90 21.72
C ALA A 218 -6.43 16.47 22.29
N LEU A 219 -6.18 16.39 23.59
CA LEU A 219 -6.12 15.15 24.35
C LEU A 219 -7.32 15.05 25.30
N LEU A 220 -7.94 13.89 25.30
CA LEU A 220 -8.96 13.48 26.27
C LEU A 220 -8.37 12.39 27.17
N GLU A 221 -8.80 12.34 28.40
CA GLU A 221 -8.44 11.29 29.35
C GLU A 221 -9.48 10.17 29.34
N ILE A 222 -9.03 8.91 29.37
CA ILE A 222 -9.89 7.75 29.53
C ILE A 222 -9.93 7.37 31.01
N PRO A 223 -11.09 7.06 31.60
CA PRO A 223 -12.42 6.93 30.97
C PRO A 223 -13.28 8.20 31.00
N SER A 224 -12.84 9.26 31.67
CA SER A 224 -13.67 10.46 31.94
C SER A 224 -14.06 11.22 30.67
N LEU A 225 -13.31 11.10 29.57
CA LEU A 225 -13.39 11.92 28.37
C LEU A 225 -13.21 13.44 28.65
N GLU A 226 -12.66 13.82 29.79
CA GLU A 226 -12.34 15.20 30.07
C GLU A 226 -11.17 15.68 29.21
N GLN A 227 -11.27 16.91 28.68
CA GLN A 227 -10.19 17.50 27.90
C GLN A 227 -9.03 17.87 28.80
N LYS A 228 -7.96 17.06 28.77
CA LYS A 228 -6.74 17.32 29.53
C LYS A 228 -5.95 18.47 28.94
N LYS A 229 -5.83 18.53 27.61
CA LYS A 229 -4.99 19.50 26.92
C LYS A 229 -5.55 19.82 25.54
N ALA A 230 -5.43 21.10 25.14
CA ALA A 230 -5.66 21.55 23.77
C ALA A 230 -4.39 22.19 23.24
N TYR A 231 -3.92 21.69 22.11
CA TYR A 231 -2.71 22.18 21.46
C TYR A 231 -2.98 23.42 20.62
N ARG A 232 -2.06 24.38 20.66
CA ARG A 232 -2.19 25.68 20.00
C ARG A 232 -1.12 25.85 18.92
N GLY A 233 -1.48 26.58 17.86
CA GLY A 233 -0.53 26.98 16.81
C GLY A 233 -0.08 25.85 15.88
N GLY A 234 -0.81 24.72 15.85
CA GLY A 234 -0.51 23.61 14.97
C GLY A 234 -1.06 23.82 13.57
N HIS A 235 -2.32 23.47 13.38
CA HIS A 235 -2.95 23.54 12.08
C HIS A 235 -3.95 24.71 12.02
N THR A 236 -3.88 25.48 10.93
CA THR A 236 -4.87 26.54 10.61
C THR A 236 -6.10 25.97 9.94
N GLU A 237 -5.94 24.81 9.32
CA GLU A 237 -6.96 24.08 8.59
C GLU A 237 -7.19 22.70 9.22
N ARG A 238 -7.98 21.87 8.56
CA ARG A 238 -8.35 20.53 9.03
C ARG A 238 -7.13 19.70 9.45
N ALA A 239 -7.13 19.20 10.68
CA ALA A 239 -6.22 18.15 11.13
C ALA A 239 -6.75 16.78 10.67
N THR A 240 -5.98 16.02 9.91
CA THR A 240 -6.46 14.84 9.16
C THR A 240 -5.85 13.54 9.63
N GLY A 241 -4.56 13.52 9.94
CA GLY A 241 -3.82 12.37 10.40
C GLY A 241 -3.30 12.57 11.82
N ILE A 242 -3.40 11.57 12.69
CA ILE A 242 -2.71 11.53 14.00
C ILE A 242 -2.16 10.13 14.18
N ASP A 243 -0.95 10.04 14.71
CA ASP A 243 -0.38 8.78 15.18
C ASP A 243 0.50 9.00 16.40
N TRP A 244 0.56 8.02 17.29
CA TRP A 244 1.38 8.04 18.49
C TRP A 244 2.76 7.44 18.24
N MET A 245 3.80 8.06 18.82
CA MET A 245 5.13 7.47 18.82
C MET A 245 5.10 6.13 19.58
N PRO A 246 5.66 5.06 19.02
CA PRO A 246 5.81 3.79 19.73
C PRO A 246 6.55 3.98 21.06
N GLY A 247 5.98 3.45 22.15
CA GLY A 247 6.53 3.63 23.48
C GLY A 247 6.16 4.93 24.18
N ALA A 248 5.53 5.91 23.51
CA ALA A 248 5.01 7.11 24.19
C ALA A 248 4.04 6.70 25.30
N THR A 249 4.11 7.41 26.44
CA THR A 249 3.25 7.17 27.61
C THR A 249 3.41 5.83 28.34
N LEU A 250 4.22 4.91 27.84
CA LEU A 250 4.45 3.63 28.52
C LEU A 250 5.43 3.80 29.70
N PRO A 251 5.14 3.21 30.86
CA PRO A 251 6.06 3.22 31.97
C PRO A 251 7.35 2.47 31.62
N GLY A 252 8.52 3.07 31.92
CA GLY A 252 9.82 2.48 31.60
C GLY A 252 10.27 2.64 30.14
N SER A 253 9.51 3.34 29.31
CA SER A 253 9.92 3.69 27.94
C SER A 253 11.04 4.76 27.96
N SER A 254 11.89 4.74 26.93
CA SER A 254 12.88 5.79 26.66
C SER A 254 12.26 7.12 26.19
N VAL A 255 10.97 7.14 25.88
CA VAL A 255 10.23 8.30 25.38
C VAL A 255 9.71 9.11 26.56
N SER A 256 10.31 10.27 26.81
CA SER A 256 9.87 11.19 27.86
C SER A 256 8.64 12.02 27.41
N SER A 257 7.89 12.57 28.36
CA SER A 257 6.78 13.49 28.07
C SER A 257 7.22 14.76 27.34
N SER A 258 8.47 15.19 27.56
CA SER A 258 9.08 16.34 26.89
C SER A 258 9.60 16.05 25.48
N SER A 259 9.78 14.78 25.11
CA SER A 259 10.15 14.38 23.73
C SER A 259 8.97 14.45 22.78
N VAL A 260 9.17 14.08 21.51
CA VAL A 260 8.05 13.89 20.58
C VAL A 260 7.23 12.69 21.05
N ASN A 261 5.93 12.88 21.26
CA ASN A 261 5.03 11.83 21.72
C ASN A 261 4.01 11.42 20.66
N PHE A 262 3.59 12.34 19.81
CA PHE A 262 2.72 12.03 18.67
C PHE A 262 2.92 13.03 17.54
N ALA A 263 2.44 12.69 16.36
CA ALA A 263 2.45 13.52 15.16
C ALA A 263 1.03 13.78 14.67
N SER A 264 0.82 14.94 14.06
CA SER A 264 -0.43 15.25 13.36
C SER A 264 -0.18 15.80 11.97
N GLY A 265 -0.97 15.37 10.98
CA GLY A 265 -0.98 15.90 9.62
C GLY A 265 -2.14 16.87 9.43
N GLY A 266 -1.93 17.89 8.62
CA GLY A 266 -2.93 18.93 8.34
C GLY A 266 -3.22 19.13 6.85
N ALA A 267 -4.34 19.79 6.58
CA ALA A 267 -4.76 20.11 5.22
C ALA A 267 -3.85 21.11 4.51
N GLY A 268 -3.04 21.88 5.25
CA GLY A 268 -2.04 22.80 4.70
C GLY A 268 -0.70 22.13 4.34
N GLY A 269 -0.62 20.82 4.16
CA GLY A 269 0.60 20.11 3.77
C GLY A 269 1.65 19.95 4.88
N LYS A 270 1.36 20.46 6.09
CA LYS A 270 2.32 20.44 7.20
C LYS A 270 2.05 19.28 8.16
N ILE A 271 3.12 18.73 8.71
CA ILE A 271 3.08 17.73 9.77
C ILE A 271 3.63 18.39 11.03
N GLN A 272 2.92 18.27 12.14
CA GLN A 272 3.33 18.81 13.43
C GLN A 272 3.72 17.67 14.36
N LEU A 273 4.86 17.83 15.03
CA LEU A 273 5.35 16.91 16.06
C LEU A 273 5.11 17.52 17.45
N TRP A 274 4.47 16.76 18.32
CA TRP A 274 3.98 17.23 19.60
C TRP A 274 4.63 16.53 20.79
N SER A 275 4.81 17.27 21.86
CA SER A 275 5.14 16.74 23.18
C SER A 275 3.91 16.77 24.10
N LEU A 276 3.92 15.99 25.17
CA LEU A 276 2.86 16.03 26.18
C LEU A 276 2.96 17.26 27.08
N ASP A 277 4.16 17.78 27.28
CA ASP A 277 4.42 18.90 28.20
C ASP A 277 4.08 20.25 27.54
N ASP A 278 4.47 20.45 26.29
CA ASP A 278 4.32 21.72 25.57
C ASP A 278 2.97 21.83 24.85
N ASP A 279 2.41 23.07 24.80
CA ASP A 279 1.17 23.36 24.06
C ASP A 279 1.39 23.69 22.58
N LYS A 280 2.63 23.99 22.21
CA LYS A 280 3.05 24.31 20.84
C LYS A 280 3.71 23.11 20.18
N PRO A 281 3.67 23.02 18.85
CA PRO A 281 4.40 21.98 18.15
C PRO A 281 5.90 22.14 18.41
N ARG A 282 6.56 21.04 18.71
CA ARG A 282 8.02 21.00 18.92
C ARG A 282 8.77 21.20 17.60
N GLN A 283 8.24 20.64 16.54
CA GLN A 283 8.79 20.73 15.20
C GLN A 283 7.69 20.64 14.15
N THR A 284 7.89 21.35 13.04
CA THR A 284 7.04 21.31 11.87
C THR A 284 7.82 20.70 10.72
N LEU A 285 7.28 19.69 10.07
CA LEU A 285 7.83 19.08 8.86
C LEU A 285 7.09 19.66 7.66
N GLU A 286 7.84 20.27 6.75
CA GLU A 286 7.32 20.92 5.56
C GLU A 286 7.91 20.24 4.31
N GLY A 287 7.09 20.03 3.28
CA GLY A 287 7.49 19.41 2.03
C GLY A 287 6.32 19.01 1.16
N HIS A 288 5.25 18.44 1.73
CA HIS A 288 4.04 18.15 0.97
C HIS A 288 3.40 19.44 0.43
N THR A 289 2.94 19.38 -0.81
CA THR A 289 2.30 20.52 -1.49
C THR A 289 0.82 20.60 -1.20
N GLU A 290 0.21 19.47 -0.84
CA GLU A 290 -1.22 19.35 -0.57
C GLU A 290 -1.48 18.70 0.79
N ARG A 291 -2.76 18.43 1.08
CA ARG A 291 -3.22 17.88 2.34
C ARG A 291 -2.53 16.57 2.70
N VAL A 292 -1.98 16.50 3.91
CA VAL A 292 -1.52 15.23 4.51
C VAL A 292 -2.72 14.47 5.07
N CYS A 293 -3.05 13.34 4.51
CA CYS A 293 -4.22 12.54 4.89
C CYS A 293 -4.00 11.68 6.12
N ARG A 294 -2.89 10.98 6.19
CA ARG A 294 -2.51 10.10 7.31
C ARG A 294 -1.03 10.20 7.58
N VAL A 295 -0.67 9.96 8.82
CA VAL A 295 0.70 9.79 9.28
C VAL A 295 0.81 8.47 10.02
N ALA A 296 1.99 7.84 9.98
CA ALA A 296 2.28 6.60 10.68
C ALA A 296 3.72 6.59 11.16
N PHE A 297 3.95 6.31 12.43
CA PHE A 297 5.30 6.11 12.96
C PHE A 297 5.85 4.74 12.58
N HIS A 298 7.11 4.71 12.23
CA HIS A 298 7.87 3.47 12.16
C HIS A 298 7.99 2.86 13.59
N PRO A 299 7.94 1.54 13.76
CA PRO A 299 7.99 0.91 15.08
C PRO A 299 9.22 1.25 15.92
N SER A 300 10.32 1.74 15.31
CA SER A 300 11.49 2.25 16.05
C SER A 300 11.26 3.61 16.73
N GLY A 301 10.19 4.35 16.35
CA GLY A 301 9.93 5.71 16.81
C GLY A 301 10.77 6.81 16.12
N ARG A 302 11.82 6.45 15.38
CA ARG A 302 12.73 7.42 14.73
C ARG A 302 12.20 7.98 13.43
N TYR A 303 11.45 7.19 12.68
CA TYR A 303 10.97 7.58 11.35
C TYR A 303 9.45 7.72 11.32
N LEU A 304 8.97 8.59 10.45
CA LEU A 304 7.55 8.86 10.23
C LEU A 304 7.26 8.75 8.73
N ALA A 305 6.19 8.08 8.36
CA ALA A 305 5.64 8.12 7.01
C ALA A 305 4.39 8.99 6.96
N SER A 306 4.21 9.73 5.87
CA SER A 306 3.03 10.55 5.62
C SER A 306 2.46 10.26 4.24
N ALA A 307 1.14 10.19 4.14
CA ALA A 307 0.39 10.04 2.89
C ALA A 307 -0.32 11.36 2.57
N SER A 308 -0.27 11.80 1.32
CA SER A 308 -0.81 13.10 0.92
C SER A 308 -1.62 13.03 -0.38
N ASP A 309 -2.46 14.04 -0.56
CA ASP A 309 -3.22 14.26 -1.79
C ASP A 309 -2.32 14.63 -2.97
N ASP A 310 -1.05 15.00 -2.75
CA ASP A 310 -0.04 15.26 -3.79
C ASP A 310 0.42 13.99 -4.53
N THR A 311 -0.31 12.88 -4.40
CA THR A 311 -0.05 11.55 -5.01
C THR A 311 1.15 10.82 -4.46
N THR A 312 1.87 11.40 -3.48
CA THR A 312 3.08 10.82 -2.91
C THR A 312 2.88 10.38 -1.46
N TRP A 313 3.71 9.46 -1.02
CA TRP A 313 3.96 9.32 0.40
C TRP A 313 5.43 9.62 0.68
N ARG A 314 5.72 10.20 1.86
CA ARG A 314 7.07 10.62 2.24
C ARG A 314 7.53 9.98 3.52
N LEU A 315 8.85 9.81 3.63
CA LEU A 315 9.52 9.31 4.82
C LEU A 315 10.36 10.43 5.46
N TRP A 316 10.21 10.61 6.76
CA TRP A 316 10.83 11.66 7.53
C TRP A 316 11.67 11.09 8.67
N ASP A 317 12.80 11.70 8.99
CA ASP A 317 13.50 11.48 10.26
C ASP A 317 12.92 12.42 11.31
N VAL A 318 12.33 11.88 12.36
CA VAL A 318 11.69 12.64 13.45
C VAL A 318 12.68 13.47 14.26
N ASN A 319 13.94 13.01 14.35
CA ASN A 319 14.97 13.69 15.14
C ASN A 319 15.54 14.90 14.42
N THR A 320 15.81 14.78 13.12
CA THR A 320 16.38 15.86 12.32
C THR A 320 15.33 16.74 11.66
N GLY A 321 14.09 16.20 11.48
CA GLY A 321 13.02 16.85 10.74
C GLY A 321 13.23 16.88 9.24
N GLN A 322 14.20 16.14 8.73
CA GLN A 322 14.51 16.09 7.30
C GLN A 322 13.63 15.07 6.58
N GLU A 323 13.26 15.42 5.35
CA GLU A 323 12.68 14.47 4.41
C GLU A 323 13.79 13.55 3.89
N LEU A 324 13.57 12.24 4.02
CA LEU A 324 14.51 11.21 3.57
C LEU A 324 14.15 10.66 2.19
N LEU A 325 12.85 10.52 1.92
CA LEU A 325 12.34 9.90 0.70
C LEU A 325 11.00 10.50 0.32
N THR A 326 10.86 10.94 -0.93
CA THR A 326 9.58 11.14 -1.60
C THR A 326 9.34 9.92 -2.47
N GLN A 327 8.28 9.18 -2.19
CA GLN A 327 7.95 7.98 -2.95
C GLN A 327 6.76 8.27 -3.86
N GLU A 328 7.03 8.24 -5.13
CA GLU A 328 6.05 8.28 -6.21
C GLU A 328 5.58 6.88 -6.59
N GLY A 329 4.45 6.78 -7.31
CA GLY A 329 3.95 5.54 -7.84
C GLY A 329 2.43 5.38 -7.82
N HIS A 330 1.71 6.14 -7.00
CA HIS A 330 0.25 6.24 -7.08
C HIS A 330 -0.16 7.20 -8.20
N SER A 331 -1.24 6.84 -8.91
CA SER A 331 -1.76 7.67 -10.01
C SER A 331 -2.72 8.76 -9.52
N LYS A 332 -3.16 8.68 -8.27
CA LYS A 332 -4.07 9.61 -7.60
C LYS A 332 -3.66 9.80 -6.14
N GLU A 333 -4.45 10.59 -5.41
CA GLU A 333 -4.22 10.95 -4.01
C GLU A 333 -4.03 9.73 -3.12
N VAL A 334 -3.06 9.79 -2.20
CA VAL A 334 -2.75 8.74 -1.23
C VAL A 334 -3.43 9.08 0.10
N TYR A 335 -4.39 8.25 0.51
CA TYR A 335 -5.17 8.51 1.74
C TYR A 335 -4.61 7.83 2.99
N CYS A 336 -3.95 6.71 2.85
CA CYS A 336 -3.47 5.96 4.01
C CYS A 336 -2.08 5.38 3.80
N VAL A 337 -1.34 5.33 4.89
CA VAL A 337 -0.01 4.72 5.01
C VAL A 337 0.07 3.98 6.34
N SER A 338 0.73 2.83 6.37
CA SER A 338 0.88 2.04 7.59
C SER A 338 2.13 1.17 7.53
N PHE A 339 2.90 1.12 8.63
CA PHE A 339 4.04 0.21 8.78
C PHE A 339 3.60 -1.14 9.33
N ASN A 340 4.30 -2.20 8.93
CA ASN A 340 4.17 -3.50 9.59
C ASN A 340 4.84 -3.48 10.97
N GLY A 341 4.52 -4.47 11.82
CA GLY A 341 5.05 -4.56 13.17
C GLY A 341 6.58 -4.70 13.27
N ASP A 342 7.22 -5.25 12.25
CA ASP A 342 8.68 -5.40 12.18
C ASP A 342 9.39 -4.12 11.70
N GLY A 343 8.67 -3.20 11.03
CA GLY A 343 9.23 -1.99 10.42
C GLY A 343 9.95 -2.23 9.09
N SER A 344 9.83 -3.41 8.48
CA SER A 344 10.45 -3.71 7.19
C SER A 344 9.62 -3.28 5.99
N LEU A 345 8.29 -3.23 6.15
CA LEU A 345 7.33 -2.97 5.09
C LEU A 345 6.45 -1.77 5.39
N VAL A 346 6.11 -1.04 4.34
CA VAL A 346 5.10 0.03 4.34
C VAL A 346 3.99 -0.35 3.37
N ALA A 347 2.75 -0.16 3.76
CA ALA A 347 1.62 -0.23 2.86
C ALA A 347 1.07 1.19 2.65
N SER A 348 0.79 1.55 1.41
CA SER A 348 0.13 2.80 1.01
C SER A 348 -1.06 2.51 0.11
N ALA A 349 -2.12 3.30 0.19
CA ALA A 349 -3.28 3.19 -0.68
C ALA A 349 -4.07 4.51 -0.72
N GLY A 350 -4.90 4.68 -1.75
CA GLY A 350 -5.61 5.94 -1.94
C GLY A 350 -6.78 5.89 -2.92
N LEU A 351 -6.96 7.01 -3.60
CA LEU A 351 -8.07 7.23 -4.55
C LEU A 351 -7.95 6.40 -5.83
N ASP A 352 -6.76 5.91 -6.16
CA ASP A 352 -6.53 5.02 -7.31
C ASP A 352 -7.09 3.59 -7.10
N SER A 353 -7.67 3.30 -5.93
CA SER A 353 -8.21 2.00 -5.53
C SER A 353 -7.18 0.86 -5.50
N ILE A 354 -5.90 1.18 -5.63
CA ILE A 354 -4.79 0.24 -5.61
C ILE A 354 -3.99 0.45 -4.31
N GLY A 355 -3.80 -0.63 -3.56
CA GLY A 355 -2.84 -0.62 -2.46
C GLY A 355 -1.46 -1.09 -2.95
N ARG A 356 -0.41 -0.54 -2.37
CA ARG A 356 0.97 -0.95 -2.64
C ARG A 356 1.70 -1.30 -1.35
N VAL A 357 2.41 -2.40 -1.37
CA VAL A 357 3.30 -2.80 -0.28
C VAL A 357 4.74 -2.59 -0.74
N TRP A 358 5.47 -1.78 0.01
CA TRP A 358 6.84 -1.36 -0.27
C TRP A 358 7.81 -1.99 0.73
N ASP A 359 8.96 -2.42 0.28
CA ASP A 359 10.09 -2.71 1.16
C ASP A 359 10.86 -1.41 1.43
N VAL A 360 10.83 -0.95 2.67
CA VAL A 360 11.49 0.31 3.06
C VAL A 360 12.99 0.26 2.87
N ARG A 361 13.60 -0.92 2.98
CA ARG A 361 15.04 -1.14 2.85
C ARG A 361 15.54 -1.01 1.41
N THR A 362 14.73 -1.46 0.45
CA THR A 362 15.06 -1.42 -0.98
C THR A 362 14.36 -0.27 -1.71
N GLY A 363 13.22 0.22 -1.18
CA GLY A 363 12.37 1.21 -1.84
C GLY A 363 11.52 0.64 -2.97
N ARG A 364 11.47 -0.68 -3.14
CA ARG A 364 10.73 -1.34 -4.23
C ARG A 364 9.32 -1.74 -3.78
N VAL A 365 8.38 -1.70 -4.72
CA VAL A 365 7.06 -2.32 -4.55
C VAL A 365 7.23 -3.84 -4.58
N ILE A 366 6.77 -4.51 -3.53
CA ILE A 366 6.79 -5.97 -3.43
C ILE A 366 5.48 -6.55 -3.93
N TYR A 367 4.35 -5.89 -3.59
CA TYR A 367 3.04 -6.43 -3.89
C TYR A 367 2.03 -5.30 -4.15
N MET A 368 1.15 -5.51 -5.14
CA MET A 368 0.05 -4.60 -5.48
C MET A 368 -1.28 -5.25 -5.09
N LEU A 369 -2.14 -4.47 -4.43
CA LEU A 369 -3.45 -4.89 -3.94
C LEU A 369 -4.51 -4.39 -4.91
N GLU A 370 -4.80 -5.18 -5.95
CA GLU A 370 -5.69 -4.81 -7.05
C GLU A 370 -6.98 -5.62 -6.99
N SER A 371 -7.96 -5.17 -6.21
CA SER A 371 -9.26 -5.85 -6.15
C SER A 371 -10.40 -4.93 -5.70
N HIS A 372 -10.10 -3.75 -5.16
CA HIS A 372 -11.10 -2.76 -4.79
C HIS A 372 -11.58 -1.96 -6.00
N ILE A 373 -12.89 -1.63 -6.01
CA ILE A 373 -13.51 -0.84 -7.08
C ILE A 373 -13.52 0.65 -6.75
N LYS A 374 -13.52 1.00 -5.45
CA LYS A 374 -13.56 2.37 -4.96
C LYS A 374 -12.31 2.69 -4.13
N PRO A 375 -12.09 3.98 -3.80
CA PRO A 375 -10.94 4.40 -3.00
C PRO A 375 -10.74 3.61 -1.72
N ILE A 376 -9.49 3.37 -1.36
CA ILE A 376 -9.11 2.73 -0.11
C ILE A 376 -8.82 3.82 0.92
N TYR A 377 -9.55 3.79 2.04
CA TYR A 377 -9.42 4.79 3.11
C TYR A 377 -8.68 4.31 4.34
N GLY A 378 -8.59 3.00 4.54
CA GLY A 378 -7.96 2.42 5.72
C GLY A 378 -7.06 1.24 5.40
N LEU A 379 -5.91 1.17 6.09
CA LEU A 379 -4.97 0.06 6.07
C LEU A 379 -4.61 -0.34 7.50
N ALA A 380 -4.60 -1.62 7.79
CA ALA A 380 -4.21 -2.14 9.10
C ALA A 380 -3.40 -3.44 8.96
N TRP A 381 -2.20 -3.45 9.55
CA TRP A 381 -1.37 -4.64 9.64
C TRP A 381 -1.75 -5.51 10.84
N ASN A 382 -1.73 -6.81 10.65
CA ASN A 382 -1.78 -7.79 11.72
C ASN A 382 -0.47 -7.75 12.52
N ALA A 383 -0.53 -8.04 13.82
CA ALA A 383 0.66 -8.19 14.68
C ALA A 383 1.63 -9.27 14.17
N ASP A 384 1.14 -10.28 13.44
CA ASP A 384 1.97 -11.31 12.80
C ASP A 384 2.79 -10.79 11.60
N GLY A 385 2.53 -9.57 11.13
CA GLY A 385 3.31 -8.89 10.11
C GLY A 385 3.18 -9.45 8.68
N HIS A 386 2.34 -10.45 8.43
CA HIS A 386 2.15 -11.03 7.10
C HIS A 386 0.75 -10.83 6.51
N ARG A 387 -0.23 -10.44 7.34
CA ARG A 387 -1.58 -10.11 6.87
C ARG A 387 -1.79 -8.61 6.92
N LEU A 388 -2.36 -8.09 5.86
CA LEU A 388 -2.76 -6.70 5.72
C LEU A 388 -4.26 -6.62 5.44
N LEU A 389 -4.94 -5.71 6.10
CA LEU A 389 -6.33 -5.37 5.79
C LEU A 389 -6.39 -4.06 5.04
N SER A 390 -7.23 -4.00 4.02
CA SER A 390 -7.63 -2.79 3.32
C SER A 390 -9.13 -2.56 3.43
N GLY A 391 -9.55 -1.33 3.68
CA GLY A 391 -10.95 -0.92 3.75
C GLY A 391 -11.24 0.14 2.72
N SER A 392 -12.28 -0.09 1.92
CA SER A 392 -12.62 0.76 0.79
C SER A 392 -14.02 1.34 0.88
N GLY A 393 -14.22 2.42 0.12
CA GLY A 393 -15.53 3.02 -0.11
C GLY A 393 -16.53 2.11 -0.84
N ASP A 394 -16.12 0.92 -1.29
CA ASP A 394 -17.03 -0.10 -1.84
C ASP A 394 -17.81 -0.87 -0.76
N GLY A 395 -17.48 -0.66 0.52
CA GLY A 395 -18.11 -1.32 1.65
C GLY A 395 -17.44 -2.61 2.09
N PHE A 396 -16.42 -3.04 1.36
CA PHE A 396 -15.68 -4.25 1.67
C PHE A 396 -14.39 -3.95 2.43
N MET A 397 -14.07 -4.86 3.32
CA MET A 397 -12.77 -5.03 3.94
C MET A 397 -12.13 -6.27 3.34
N LYS A 398 -10.91 -6.15 2.82
CA LYS A 398 -10.18 -7.28 2.22
C LYS A 398 -8.92 -7.60 3.01
N CYS A 399 -8.71 -8.90 3.21
CA CYS A 399 -7.53 -9.42 3.86
C CYS A 399 -6.55 -9.97 2.82
N TRP A 400 -5.30 -9.53 2.92
CA TRP A 400 -4.23 -9.89 1.99
C TRP A 400 -3.14 -10.66 2.74
N ASP A 401 -2.70 -11.78 2.19
CA ASP A 401 -1.51 -12.48 2.68
C ASP A 401 -0.31 -12.07 1.82
N VAL A 402 0.57 -11.26 2.42
CA VAL A 402 1.76 -10.72 1.73
C VAL A 402 2.78 -11.82 1.41
N ARG A 403 2.79 -12.93 2.16
CA ARG A 403 3.68 -14.07 1.86
C ARG A 403 3.21 -14.89 0.67
N ALA A 404 1.90 -15.08 0.58
CA ALA A 404 1.27 -15.80 -0.54
C ALA A 404 0.98 -14.89 -1.73
N MET A 405 1.15 -13.56 -1.59
CA MET A 405 0.85 -12.53 -2.59
C MET A 405 -0.54 -12.68 -3.20
N ARG A 406 -1.54 -12.90 -2.35
CA ARG A 406 -2.94 -13.08 -2.78
C ARG A 406 -3.93 -12.50 -1.78
N GLU A 407 -5.13 -12.18 -2.29
CA GLU A 407 -6.29 -11.92 -1.46
C GLU A 407 -6.70 -13.21 -0.74
N SER A 408 -6.80 -13.12 0.58
CA SER A 408 -7.19 -14.23 1.44
C SER A 408 -8.72 -14.26 1.63
N ASN A 409 -9.30 -13.11 1.96
CA ASN A 409 -10.72 -13.00 2.25
C ASN A 409 -11.26 -11.62 1.82
N SER A 410 -12.54 -11.60 1.41
CA SER A 410 -13.31 -10.39 1.18
C SER A 410 -14.53 -10.37 2.09
N ILE A 411 -14.66 -9.35 2.92
CA ILE A 411 -15.65 -9.24 3.97
C ILE A 411 -16.51 -8.00 3.73
N ALA A 412 -17.84 -8.16 3.65
CA ALA A 412 -18.74 -7.01 3.63
C ALA A 412 -18.79 -6.39 5.04
N ALA A 413 -18.15 -5.23 5.19
CA ALA A 413 -17.99 -4.57 6.48
C ALA A 413 -19.07 -3.52 6.72
N ASN A 414 -19.13 -2.47 5.91
CA ASN A 414 -20.02 -1.34 6.12
C ASN A 414 -20.78 -1.01 4.84
N THR A 415 -22.09 -0.89 4.89
CA THR A 415 -22.96 -0.66 3.71
C THR A 415 -22.70 0.67 3.00
N GLY A 416 -22.26 1.69 3.74
CA GLY A 416 -21.94 3.02 3.20
C GLY A 416 -20.46 3.21 2.79
N GLY A 417 -19.63 2.18 2.92
CA GLY A 417 -18.19 2.26 2.72
C GLY A 417 -17.41 2.35 4.03
N VAL A 418 -16.23 1.75 4.04
CA VAL A 418 -15.30 1.72 5.19
C VAL A 418 -14.48 3.01 5.20
N THR A 419 -14.37 3.68 6.34
CA THR A 419 -13.61 4.93 6.51
C THR A 419 -12.28 4.72 7.22
N ASP A 420 -12.24 3.84 8.21
CA ASP A 420 -11.02 3.48 8.95
C ASP A 420 -11.09 2.01 9.39
N LEU A 421 -9.94 1.41 9.54
CA LEU A 421 -9.77 0.03 9.98
C LEU A 421 -8.72 -0.03 11.07
N ARG A 422 -8.97 -0.86 12.08
CA ARG A 422 -7.98 -1.16 13.11
C ARG A 422 -7.96 -2.65 13.42
N TRP A 423 -6.78 -3.21 13.34
CA TRP A 423 -6.51 -4.53 13.89
C TRP A 423 -6.12 -4.37 15.37
N PHE A 424 -6.72 -5.14 16.23
CA PHE A 424 -6.34 -5.16 17.64
C PHE A 424 -4.88 -5.60 17.80
N LYS A 425 -4.03 -4.74 18.34
CA LYS A 425 -2.60 -5.00 18.47
C LYS A 425 -2.28 -5.91 19.66
N GLY A 426 -3.04 -5.77 20.78
CA GLY A 426 -2.77 -6.49 22.01
C GLY A 426 -1.44 -6.10 22.68
N THR A 427 -1.17 -6.70 23.83
CA THR A 427 0.08 -6.50 24.60
C THR A 427 1.03 -7.69 24.48
N ASP A 428 0.57 -8.81 23.95
CA ASP A 428 1.21 -10.12 23.88
C ASP A 428 1.64 -10.56 22.47
N GLY A 429 1.70 -9.61 21.54
CA GLY A 429 2.10 -9.88 20.16
C GLY A 429 3.57 -10.30 20.02
N PRO A 430 3.97 -10.87 18.87
CA PRO A 430 5.31 -11.41 18.64
C PRO A 430 6.46 -10.38 18.81
N ASN A 431 6.15 -9.10 18.69
CA ASN A 431 7.12 -8.01 18.85
C ASN A 431 6.99 -7.24 20.17
N SER A 432 6.17 -7.74 21.11
CA SER A 432 5.96 -7.11 22.42
C SER A 432 7.08 -7.36 23.43
N GLY A 433 7.95 -8.34 23.15
CA GLY A 433 8.97 -8.81 24.13
C GLY A 433 8.38 -9.67 25.26
N VAL A 434 7.06 -9.87 25.26
CA VAL A 434 6.39 -10.69 26.27
C VAL A 434 6.45 -12.16 25.85
N GLN A 435 6.89 -13.03 26.75
CA GLN A 435 6.86 -14.48 26.51
C GLN A 435 5.42 -14.99 26.52
N MET A 436 5.18 -16.07 25.75
CA MET A 436 3.88 -16.74 25.77
C MET A 436 3.54 -17.20 27.21
N GLN A 437 2.31 -16.96 27.59
CA GLN A 437 1.81 -17.38 28.89
C GLN A 437 1.51 -18.88 28.89
N GLU A 438 1.83 -19.56 29.98
CA GLU A 438 1.48 -20.95 30.22
C GLU A 438 0.30 -21.01 31.19
N ASN A 439 -0.62 -21.91 30.95
CA ASN A 439 -1.72 -22.21 31.87
C ASN A 439 -1.20 -22.93 33.13
N SER A 440 -2.05 -23.06 34.12
CA SER A 440 -1.77 -23.84 35.34
C SER A 440 -1.37 -25.31 35.08
N GLU A 441 -1.63 -25.82 33.90
CA GLU A 441 -1.31 -27.17 33.43
C GLU A 441 -0.01 -27.20 32.58
N GLY A 442 0.69 -26.08 32.44
CA GLY A 442 1.92 -25.99 31.66
C GLY A 442 1.71 -25.94 30.15
N GLU A 443 0.46 -25.76 29.69
CA GLU A 443 0.15 -25.62 28.29
C GLU A 443 0.22 -24.14 27.86
N LEU A 444 0.76 -23.89 26.65
CA LEU A 444 0.84 -22.55 26.06
C LEU A 444 -0.56 -22.02 25.74
N THR A 445 -0.84 -20.78 26.14
CA THR A 445 -2.09 -20.09 25.80
C THR A 445 -1.97 -19.35 24.47
N PRO A 446 -3.03 -19.36 23.64
CA PRO A 446 -3.06 -18.56 22.42
C PRO A 446 -2.92 -17.06 22.71
N LYS A 447 -2.29 -16.31 21.81
CA LYS A 447 -2.13 -14.84 21.94
C LYS A 447 -3.47 -14.12 21.85
N LYS A 448 -3.58 -13.01 22.55
CA LYS A 448 -4.71 -12.07 22.45
C LYS A 448 -4.56 -11.13 21.25
N ALA A 449 -3.32 -10.76 20.93
CA ALA A 449 -3.01 -9.89 19.79
C ALA A 449 -3.64 -10.43 18.49
N SER A 450 -4.19 -9.52 17.70
CA SER A 450 -4.79 -9.82 16.39
C SER A 450 -6.02 -10.73 16.42
N THR A 451 -6.75 -10.77 17.53
CA THR A 451 -7.95 -11.61 17.66
C THR A 451 -9.20 -11.01 17.03
N PHE A 452 -9.26 -9.71 16.85
CA PHE A 452 -10.39 -9.03 16.24
C PHE A 452 -10.00 -7.78 15.48
N VAL A 453 -10.91 -7.29 14.68
CA VAL A 453 -10.79 -6.11 13.83
C VAL A 453 -11.99 -5.21 14.06
N ILE A 454 -11.76 -3.90 14.01
CA ILE A 454 -12.81 -2.88 14.08
C ILE A 454 -12.80 -2.10 12.78
N SER A 455 -13.98 -1.93 12.17
CA SER A 455 -14.19 -1.07 11.02
C SER A 455 -15.16 0.05 11.35
N SER A 456 -14.89 1.27 10.89
CA SER A 456 -15.84 2.38 10.90
C SER A 456 -16.32 2.69 9.49
N GLY A 457 -17.53 3.23 9.37
CA GLY A 457 -18.13 3.47 8.07
C GLY A 457 -18.90 4.77 7.93
N PHE A 458 -19.18 5.13 6.67
CA PHE A 458 -20.08 6.22 6.33
C PHE A 458 -21.54 5.92 6.71
N ASP A 459 -21.86 4.66 7.00
CA ASP A 459 -23.18 4.19 7.49
C ASP A 459 -23.43 4.48 8.96
N LYS A 460 -22.57 5.31 9.61
CA LYS A 460 -22.66 5.73 11.02
C LYS A 460 -22.40 4.62 12.04
N ASN A 461 -22.08 3.43 11.57
CA ASN A 461 -21.87 2.25 12.40
C ASN A 461 -20.40 1.92 12.53
N ILE A 462 -20.07 1.26 13.62
CA ILE A 462 -18.78 0.62 13.84
C ILE A 462 -19.06 -0.87 13.92
N GLN A 463 -18.32 -1.65 13.15
CA GLN A 463 -18.46 -3.10 13.10
C GLN A 463 -17.26 -3.76 13.78
N ILE A 464 -17.52 -4.79 14.54
CA ILE A 464 -16.49 -5.61 15.19
C ILE A 464 -16.54 -7.01 14.56
N PHE A 465 -15.40 -7.44 14.01
CA PHE A 465 -15.24 -8.77 13.41
C PHE A 465 -14.19 -9.55 14.17
N SER A 466 -14.44 -10.84 14.37
CA SER A 466 -13.41 -11.77 14.81
C SER A 466 -12.40 -11.98 13.68
N ALA A 467 -11.12 -12.00 13.98
CA ALA A 467 -10.11 -12.39 13.02
C ALA A 467 -10.15 -13.90 12.75
N ASP A 468 -9.55 -14.33 11.64
CA ASP A 468 -9.46 -15.71 11.13
C ASP A 468 -10.76 -16.28 10.53
N ASP A 469 -11.87 -16.28 11.25
CA ASP A 469 -13.17 -16.74 10.76
C ASP A 469 -14.06 -15.61 10.20
N TRP A 470 -13.65 -14.37 10.39
CA TRP A 470 -14.33 -13.16 9.92
C TRP A 470 -15.80 -13.06 10.31
N ALA A 471 -16.17 -13.75 11.42
CA ALA A 471 -17.51 -13.66 11.96
C ALA A 471 -17.80 -12.25 12.50
N HIS A 472 -18.93 -11.70 12.11
CA HIS A 472 -19.43 -10.45 12.69
C HIS A 472 -19.81 -10.67 14.16
N CYS A 473 -19.22 -9.90 15.07
CA CYS A 473 -19.46 -9.99 16.51
C CYS A 473 -20.51 -9.02 17.00
N LYS A 474 -20.34 -7.73 16.70
CA LYS A 474 -21.24 -6.65 17.13
C LYS A 474 -21.22 -5.45 16.21
N THR A 475 -22.36 -4.80 16.07
CA THR A 475 -22.51 -3.47 15.48
C THR A 475 -22.71 -2.45 16.60
N LEU A 476 -21.84 -1.45 16.71
CA LEU A 476 -21.97 -0.36 17.66
C LEU A 476 -22.72 0.80 16.99
N GLN A 477 -23.91 1.09 17.49
CA GLN A 477 -24.78 2.15 16.99
C GLN A 477 -24.88 3.28 18.00
N GLY A 478 -24.84 4.53 17.53
CA GLY A 478 -24.94 5.69 18.42
C GLY A 478 -24.47 7.00 17.80
N HIS A 479 -23.67 6.96 16.72
CA HIS A 479 -23.34 8.16 15.97
C HIS A 479 -24.51 8.62 15.09
N SER A 480 -24.77 9.94 15.07
CA SER A 480 -25.81 10.53 14.21
C SER A 480 -25.31 10.83 12.79
N GLY A 481 -23.99 10.88 12.60
CA GLY A 481 -23.31 11.10 11.32
C GLY A 481 -22.24 10.03 11.01
N PRO A 482 -21.64 10.07 9.82
CA PRO A 482 -20.54 9.19 9.44
C PRO A 482 -19.42 9.15 10.48
N VAL A 483 -18.90 7.96 10.77
CA VAL A 483 -17.75 7.75 11.64
C VAL A 483 -16.50 7.77 10.78
N PHE A 484 -15.55 8.66 11.08
CA PHE A 484 -14.35 8.82 10.26
C PHE A 484 -13.16 8.03 10.77
N SER A 485 -13.11 7.76 12.06
CA SER A 485 -11.99 7.07 12.66
C SER A 485 -12.39 6.33 13.92
N THR A 486 -11.76 5.18 14.13
CA THR A 486 -11.90 4.37 15.35
C THR A 486 -10.53 3.89 15.81
N ASP A 487 -10.41 3.66 17.10
CA ASP A 487 -9.23 3.02 17.68
C ASP A 487 -9.62 2.19 18.91
N VAL A 488 -8.72 1.33 19.36
CA VAL A 488 -8.93 0.41 20.50
C VAL A 488 -7.73 0.46 21.43
N THR A 489 -7.98 0.42 22.72
CA THR A 489 -6.92 0.33 23.73
C THR A 489 -6.16 -0.99 23.63
N SER A 490 -4.89 -1.00 24.05
CA SER A 490 -4.02 -2.18 23.98
C SER A 490 -4.51 -3.37 24.81
N ASP A 491 -5.34 -3.12 25.83
CA ASP A 491 -6.01 -4.12 26.69
C ASP A 491 -7.39 -4.54 26.15
N ALA A 492 -7.87 -3.89 25.08
CA ALA A 492 -9.24 -4.05 24.54
C ALA A 492 -10.36 -3.78 25.55
N ALA A 493 -10.11 -2.95 26.58
CA ALA A 493 -11.15 -2.50 27.51
C ALA A 493 -12.05 -1.43 26.89
N TRP A 494 -11.47 -0.57 26.06
CA TRP A 494 -12.14 0.61 25.49
C TRP A 494 -11.98 0.66 23.96
N ILE A 495 -13.07 1.03 23.29
CA ILE A 495 -13.07 1.44 21.88
C ILE A 495 -13.42 2.92 21.84
N VAL A 496 -12.70 3.69 21.01
CA VAL A 496 -12.94 5.11 20.82
C VAL A 496 -13.31 5.37 19.38
N SER A 497 -14.25 6.26 19.14
CA SER A 497 -14.69 6.63 17.79
C SER A 497 -14.89 8.13 17.65
N GLY A 498 -14.63 8.66 16.46
CA GLY A 498 -14.85 10.07 16.13
C GLY A 498 -15.60 10.22 14.80
N GLY A 499 -16.55 11.13 14.77
CA GLY A 499 -17.44 11.26 13.62
C GLY A 499 -17.75 12.68 13.19
N LYS A 500 -18.52 12.77 12.09
CA LYS A 500 -19.03 14.03 11.52
C LYS A 500 -20.01 14.74 12.48
N ASP A 501 -20.63 14.02 13.38
CA ASP A 501 -21.56 14.52 14.39
C ASP A 501 -20.88 15.35 15.50
N ARG A 502 -19.59 15.66 15.35
CA ARG A 502 -18.78 16.43 16.31
C ARG A 502 -18.63 15.74 17.66
N THR A 503 -18.77 14.42 17.73
CA THR A 503 -18.60 13.69 18.98
C THR A 503 -17.43 12.74 18.93
N VAL A 504 -16.72 12.64 20.05
CA VAL A 504 -15.83 11.52 20.38
C VAL A 504 -16.62 10.63 21.33
N LYS A 505 -16.81 9.37 20.97
CA LYS A 505 -17.55 8.41 21.77
C LYS A 505 -16.62 7.33 22.31
N LEU A 506 -16.89 6.94 23.55
CA LEU A 506 -16.20 5.86 24.25
C LEU A 506 -17.17 4.68 24.41
N TRP A 507 -16.72 3.51 24.05
CA TRP A 507 -17.46 2.26 24.13
C TRP A 507 -16.73 1.32 25.09
N ALA A 508 -17.46 0.71 25.99
CA ALA A 508 -16.94 -0.19 27.00
C ALA A 508 -17.82 -1.43 27.15
N ARG A 509 -17.28 -2.41 27.84
CA ARG A 509 -18.07 -3.54 28.32
C ARG A 509 -18.46 -3.29 29.77
N ASP A 510 -19.52 -3.97 30.21
CA ASP A 510 -20.05 -3.84 31.58
C ASP A 510 -19.01 -4.22 32.66
N ASP A 511 -18.11 -5.15 32.34
CA ASP A 511 -17.06 -5.61 33.26
C ASP A 511 -15.84 -4.70 33.35
N ASN A 512 -15.68 -3.73 32.42
CA ASN A 512 -14.53 -2.82 32.29
C ASN A 512 -13.15 -3.50 32.40
N GLN A 513 -13.10 -4.81 32.18
CA GLN A 513 -11.86 -5.60 32.24
C GLN A 513 -11.28 -5.78 30.84
N GLY A 514 -9.95 -5.75 30.71
CA GLY A 514 -9.24 -6.10 29.48
C GLY A 514 -9.60 -7.53 29.00
N ILE A 515 -9.44 -7.79 27.71
CA ILE A 515 -9.60 -9.15 27.14
C ILE A 515 -8.46 -10.04 27.58
#